data_b0fac21160ab8f286e95481407f3c708
#
_entry.id   b0fac21160ab8f286e95481407f3c708
#
_cell.length_a   1.000
_cell.length_b   1.000
_cell.length_c   1.000
_cell.angle_alpha   90.00
_cell.angle_beta   90.00
_cell.angle_gamma   90.00
#
_symmetry.space_group_name_H-M   'P 1'
#
loop_
_entity.id
_entity.type
_entity.pdbx_description
1 polymer ?
#
loop_
_entity_poly.entity_id
_entity_poly.type
_entity_poly.pdbx_seq_one_letter_code
_entity_poly.pdbx_strand_id
1 'polypeptide(L)'
;DLNGITEKLNYIKDMGFTAIWLNPFYESSYRDGGYDVTDFYKVGKRYGTNADFKRLCTIAHQKGIKICVDLVAGHTSLECEWFKKSCCTEKNEYTNRYVWTDNWLNIYNGECIGGYAQRNGAYMKNFFYCQPALNYGFANIDEPSWQLPPEHPDRRETKRELINIMEYWITLGADGFRVDLAASLIKNDYDGRAIIKFWREIRTIFDEKYPECVLISEWSHPSQAIAAGFHIDFLIHAVFPAYTSLFRAEDERDVPRIFFGNSFFDTRGNGNIETFLNDYLDEYEKTKDRGFISIPTGNHDLARISYGRTNTELEVIFAFIMTMPGIPFVYYGDEIGMEYIPDMPSKEGGFTRTGSRTPMQ
;
A
#
# COMPACT_ATOMS: atom_id res chain seq x y z
N ASP A 1 -8.37 12.66 12.09
CA ASP A 1 -8.11 13.63 11.03
C ASP A 1 -6.70 14.22 11.16
N LEU A 2 -6.25 15.03 10.18
CA LEU A 2 -4.91 15.61 10.16
C LEU A 2 -4.65 16.56 11.35
N ASN A 3 -5.68 17.25 11.82
CA ASN A 3 -5.58 18.14 12.98
C ASN A 3 -5.39 17.35 14.26
N GLY A 4 -6.12 16.24 14.43
CA GLY A 4 -5.95 15.35 15.57
C GLY A 4 -4.54 14.73 15.63
N ILE A 5 -3.96 14.34 14.47
CA ILE A 5 -2.57 13.88 14.42
C ILE A 5 -1.62 15.02 14.82
N THR A 6 -1.86 16.24 14.33
CA THR A 6 -1.05 17.42 14.68
C THR A 6 -1.03 17.67 16.19
N GLU A 7 -2.16 17.53 16.85
CA GLU A 7 -2.28 17.69 18.32
C GLU A 7 -1.52 16.58 19.09
N LYS A 8 -1.40 15.38 18.50
CA LYS A 8 -0.75 14.20 19.11
C LYS A 8 0.73 14.06 18.76
N LEU A 9 1.33 14.98 18.03
CA LEU A 9 2.75 14.89 17.64
C LEU A 9 3.72 14.83 18.83
N ASN A 10 3.38 15.43 19.98
CA ASN A 10 4.20 15.30 21.19
C ASN A 10 4.17 13.86 21.71
N TYR A 11 2.99 13.27 21.82
CA TYR A 11 2.84 11.86 22.21
C TYR A 11 3.66 10.94 21.32
N ILE A 12 3.54 11.10 19.99
CA ILE A 12 4.26 10.29 19.01
C ILE A 12 5.79 10.45 19.18
N LYS A 13 6.27 11.67 19.39
CA LYS A 13 7.67 11.95 19.65
C LYS A 13 8.16 11.34 20.96
N ASP A 14 7.38 11.47 22.04
CA ASP A 14 7.74 10.97 23.36
C ASP A 14 7.79 9.44 23.40
N MET A 15 7.02 8.76 22.53
CA MET A 15 7.11 7.32 22.27
C MET A 15 8.37 6.93 21.46
N GLY A 16 9.15 7.89 20.96
CA GLY A 16 10.40 7.64 20.22
C GLY A 16 10.23 7.46 18.71
N PHE A 17 9.04 7.67 18.16
CA PHE A 17 8.82 7.57 16.71
C PHE A 17 9.42 8.76 15.97
N THR A 18 10.09 8.48 14.85
CA THR A 18 10.80 9.47 14.02
C THR A 18 10.11 9.73 12.68
N ALA A 19 9.14 8.91 12.32
CA ALA A 19 8.35 9.07 11.10
C ALA A 19 6.92 8.60 11.31
N ILE A 20 6.00 9.16 10.51
CA ILE A 20 4.60 8.76 10.44
C ILE A 20 4.29 8.40 8.99
N TRP A 21 3.72 7.23 8.75
CA TRP A 21 3.06 6.89 7.50
C TRP A 21 1.56 7.11 7.65
N LEU A 22 1.01 7.97 6.82
CA LEU A 22 -0.42 8.26 6.75
C LEU A 22 -1.07 7.36 5.69
N ASN A 23 -2.09 6.58 6.09
CA ASN A 23 -2.97 5.89 5.14
C ASN A 23 -3.65 6.92 4.21
N PRO A 24 -4.23 6.49 3.07
CA PRO A 24 -4.79 7.43 2.10
C PRO A 24 -5.78 8.40 2.73
N PHE A 25 -5.47 9.68 2.63
CA PHE A 25 -6.29 10.79 3.12
C PHE A 25 -6.82 11.68 1.99
N TYR A 26 -6.66 11.24 0.75
CA TYR A 26 -7.15 11.91 -0.45
C TYR A 26 -8.68 11.99 -0.49
N GLU A 27 -9.22 12.82 -1.38
CA GLU A 27 -10.66 12.75 -1.70
C GLU A 27 -10.98 11.37 -2.29
N SER A 28 -12.00 10.72 -1.74
CA SER A 28 -12.31 9.33 -2.03
C SER A 28 -13.81 9.09 -1.98
N SER A 29 -14.29 8.04 -2.64
CA SER A 29 -15.66 7.51 -2.48
C SER A 29 -15.84 6.68 -1.20
N TYR A 30 -14.74 6.35 -0.51
CA TYR A 30 -14.70 5.59 0.74
C TYR A 30 -15.36 4.20 0.65
N ARG A 31 -15.24 3.54 -0.48
CA ARG A 31 -15.66 2.14 -0.67
C ARG A 31 -14.59 1.16 -0.19
N ASP A 32 -13.33 1.63 -0.17
CA ASP A 32 -12.17 0.87 0.30
C ASP A 32 -11.28 1.74 1.20
N GLY A 33 -11.84 2.24 2.30
CA GLY A 33 -11.08 2.91 3.35
C GLY A 33 -10.24 4.13 2.94
N GLY A 34 -10.45 4.67 1.74
CA GLY A 34 -9.66 5.78 1.16
C GLY A 34 -8.79 5.38 -0.03
N TYR A 35 -8.59 4.07 -0.29
CA TYR A 35 -7.79 3.58 -1.42
C TYR A 35 -8.51 3.77 -2.78
N ASP A 36 -9.81 3.96 -2.81
CA ASP A 36 -10.57 4.33 -4.01
C ASP A 36 -10.56 5.86 -4.21
N VAL A 37 -9.42 6.39 -4.63
CA VAL A 37 -9.13 7.83 -4.77
C VAL A 37 -9.93 8.46 -5.92
N THR A 38 -10.57 9.59 -5.65
CA THR A 38 -11.27 10.39 -6.67
C THR A 38 -10.48 11.60 -7.12
N ASP A 39 -9.63 12.17 -6.25
CA ASP A 39 -8.75 13.30 -6.55
C ASP A 39 -7.45 13.19 -5.75
N PHE A 40 -6.34 12.96 -6.42
CA PHE A 40 -5.01 12.81 -5.81
C PHE A 40 -4.40 14.12 -5.30
N TYR A 41 -4.93 15.26 -5.69
CA TYR A 41 -4.38 16.57 -5.35
C TYR A 41 -5.12 17.24 -4.20
N LYS A 42 -6.09 16.53 -3.60
CA LYS A 42 -6.97 17.09 -2.60
C LYS A 42 -7.12 16.17 -1.39
N VAL A 43 -6.97 16.77 -0.21
CA VAL A 43 -7.31 16.12 1.06
C VAL A 43 -8.82 15.91 1.14
N GLY A 44 -9.26 14.71 1.50
CA GLY A 44 -10.66 14.40 1.71
C GLY A 44 -11.26 15.19 2.89
N LYS A 45 -12.46 15.73 2.68
CA LYS A 45 -13.13 16.65 3.64
C LYS A 45 -13.20 16.11 5.07
N ARG A 46 -13.28 14.79 5.26
CA ARG A 46 -13.32 14.18 6.61
C ARG A 46 -11.98 14.23 7.33
N TYR A 47 -10.89 14.43 6.61
CA TYR A 47 -9.54 14.47 7.17
C TYR A 47 -9.01 15.90 7.35
N GLY A 48 -9.57 16.87 6.64
CA GLY A 48 -9.15 18.27 6.68
C GLY A 48 -8.97 18.88 5.29
N THR A 49 -7.94 19.69 5.15
CA THR A 49 -7.59 20.42 3.92
C THR A 49 -6.11 20.24 3.56
N ASN A 50 -5.71 20.63 2.34
CA ASN A 50 -4.31 20.67 1.94
C ASN A 50 -3.47 21.63 2.84
N ALA A 51 -4.10 22.68 3.37
CA ALA A 51 -3.46 23.59 4.33
C ALA A 51 -3.20 22.89 5.68
N ASP A 52 -4.12 22.04 6.13
CA ASP A 52 -3.94 21.24 7.36
C ASP A 52 -2.82 20.22 7.19
N PHE A 53 -2.71 19.58 6.02
CA PHE A 53 -1.59 18.68 5.72
C PHE A 53 -0.25 19.44 5.77
N LYS A 54 -0.15 20.58 5.09
CA LYS A 54 1.06 21.42 5.13
C LYS A 54 1.41 21.84 6.55
N ARG A 55 0.42 22.19 7.37
CA ARG A 55 0.60 22.53 8.78
C ARG A 55 1.11 21.34 9.59
N LEU A 56 0.54 20.15 9.40
CA LEU A 56 1.01 18.90 10.01
C LEU A 56 2.49 18.68 9.71
N CYS A 57 2.89 18.70 8.42
CA CYS A 57 4.28 18.53 8.02
C CYS A 57 5.20 19.55 8.68
N THR A 58 4.82 20.85 8.67
CA THR A 58 5.62 21.92 9.27
C THR A 58 5.86 21.67 10.76
N ILE A 59 4.83 21.30 11.52
CA ILE A 59 4.95 21.06 12.96
C ILE A 59 5.69 19.75 13.26
N ALA A 60 5.45 18.70 12.46
CA ALA A 60 6.17 17.44 12.57
C ALA A 60 7.69 17.63 12.37
N HIS A 61 8.10 18.36 11.34
CA HIS A 61 9.51 18.68 11.07
C HIS A 61 10.18 19.45 12.21
N GLN A 62 9.48 20.41 12.83
CA GLN A 62 9.99 21.12 14.03
C GLN A 62 10.26 20.17 15.20
N LYS A 63 9.60 19.03 15.23
CA LYS A 63 9.77 17.97 16.24
C LYS A 63 10.72 16.85 15.82
N GLY A 64 11.29 16.93 14.62
CA GLY A 64 12.15 15.88 14.04
C GLY A 64 11.39 14.64 13.56
N ILE A 65 10.08 14.77 13.27
CA ILE A 65 9.24 13.68 12.76
C ILE A 65 9.05 13.88 11.25
N LYS A 66 9.28 12.83 10.47
CA LYS A 66 9.07 12.77 9.03
C LYS A 66 7.66 12.30 8.69
N ILE A 67 7.12 12.74 7.56
CA ILE A 67 5.78 12.37 7.09
C ILE A 67 5.86 11.64 5.77
N CYS A 68 5.48 10.36 5.76
CA CYS A 68 5.30 9.55 4.57
C CYS A 68 3.82 9.47 4.20
N VAL A 69 3.53 9.57 2.90
CA VAL A 69 2.19 9.56 2.34
C VAL A 69 1.94 8.22 1.63
N ASP A 70 0.75 7.66 1.78
CA ASP A 70 0.35 6.48 1.00
C ASP A 70 0.09 6.88 -0.44
N LEU A 71 0.74 6.23 -1.40
CA LEU A 71 0.62 6.49 -2.83
C LEU A 71 -0.13 5.35 -3.50
N VAL A 72 -1.40 5.57 -3.81
CA VAL A 72 -2.25 4.61 -4.53
C VAL A 72 -1.92 4.68 -6.01
N ALA A 73 -0.83 4.02 -6.42
CA ALA A 73 -0.28 4.15 -7.76
C ALA A 73 -1.01 3.33 -8.83
N GLY A 74 -1.71 2.25 -8.44
CA GLY A 74 -2.23 1.23 -9.36
C GLY A 74 -3.63 1.48 -9.91
N HIS A 75 -4.45 2.32 -9.28
CA HIS A 75 -5.86 2.48 -9.62
C HIS A 75 -6.44 3.80 -9.13
N THR A 76 -7.69 4.06 -9.51
CA THR A 76 -8.51 5.14 -8.94
C THR A 76 -9.88 4.60 -8.54
N SER A 77 -10.73 5.45 -7.97
CA SER A 77 -12.17 5.18 -7.87
C SER A 77 -12.84 5.22 -9.25
N LEU A 78 -13.98 4.52 -9.39
CA LEU A 78 -14.93 4.73 -10.50
C LEU A 78 -15.42 6.18 -10.57
N GLU A 79 -15.46 6.88 -9.44
CA GLU A 79 -15.92 8.27 -9.34
C GLU A 79 -14.84 9.29 -9.70
N CYS A 80 -13.59 8.85 -9.97
CA CYS A 80 -12.53 9.73 -10.44
C CYS A 80 -12.87 10.32 -11.83
N GLU A 81 -12.68 11.62 -11.99
CA GLU A 81 -12.98 12.30 -13.26
C GLU A 81 -12.18 11.74 -14.43
N TRP A 82 -10.97 11.25 -14.20
CA TRP A 82 -10.19 10.59 -15.24
C TRP A 82 -10.88 9.32 -15.74
N PHE A 83 -11.42 8.51 -14.82
CA PHE A 83 -12.13 7.28 -15.20
C PHE A 83 -13.44 7.60 -15.92
N LYS A 84 -14.24 8.56 -15.42
CA LYS A 84 -15.48 8.99 -16.07
C LYS A 84 -15.23 9.45 -17.52
N LYS A 85 -14.17 10.22 -17.74
CA LYS A 85 -13.76 10.65 -19.10
C LYS A 85 -13.29 9.47 -19.95
N SER A 86 -12.61 8.48 -19.37
CA SER A 86 -12.20 7.29 -20.12
C SER A 86 -13.36 6.39 -20.53
N CYS A 87 -14.52 6.51 -19.84
CA CYS A 87 -15.75 5.79 -20.17
C CYS A 87 -16.50 6.36 -21.38
N CYS A 88 -16.15 7.54 -21.88
CA CYS A 88 -16.79 8.14 -23.03
C CYS A 88 -16.46 7.38 -24.33
N THR A 89 -17.43 7.36 -25.26
CA THR A 89 -17.24 6.75 -26.60
C THR A 89 -16.27 7.55 -27.46
N GLU A 90 -16.24 8.87 -27.29
CA GLU A 90 -15.32 9.75 -28.00
C GLU A 90 -13.91 9.67 -27.40
N LYS A 91 -12.92 9.54 -28.28
CA LYS A 91 -11.51 9.53 -27.85
C LYS A 91 -11.12 10.85 -27.23
N ASN A 92 -10.45 10.80 -26.08
CA ASN A 92 -9.93 11.92 -25.34
C ASN A 92 -8.59 11.52 -24.65
N GLU A 93 -7.95 12.44 -23.99
CA GLU A 93 -6.66 12.24 -23.30
C GLU A 93 -6.67 11.14 -22.21
N TYR A 94 -7.86 10.78 -21.70
CA TYR A 94 -8.04 9.74 -20.68
C TYR A 94 -8.43 8.38 -21.26
N THR A 95 -8.74 8.28 -22.57
CA THR A 95 -9.24 7.04 -23.20
C THR A 95 -8.37 5.82 -22.86
N ASN A 96 -7.06 6.01 -22.89
CA ASN A 96 -6.10 4.96 -22.60
C ASN A 96 -5.41 5.11 -21.22
N ARG A 97 -5.83 6.02 -20.36
CA ARG A 97 -5.33 6.17 -18.99
C ARG A 97 -5.56 4.93 -18.15
N TYR A 98 -6.60 4.17 -18.49
CA TYR A 98 -6.96 2.91 -17.84
C TYR A 98 -6.81 1.73 -18.78
N VAL A 99 -6.72 0.53 -18.22
CA VAL A 99 -6.69 -0.70 -19.00
C VAL A 99 -8.12 -1.05 -19.44
N TRP A 100 -8.35 -1.02 -20.74
CA TRP A 100 -9.61 -1.42 -21.35
C TRP A 100 -9.37 -2.53 -22.38
N THR A 101 -10.29 -3.50 -22.43
CA THR A 101 -10.38 -4.44 -23.55
C THR A 101 -11.68 -4.22 -24.31
N ASP A 102 -11.63 -4.28 -25.64
CA ASP A 102 -12.81 -4.21 -26.49
C ASP A 102 -13.50 -5.57 -26.61
N ASN A 103 -12.88 -6.62 -26.11
CA ASN A 103 -13.43 -7.97 -26.08
C ASN A 103 -14.33 -8.15 -24.85
N TRP A 104 -15.57 -7.63 -24.93
CA TRP A 104 -16.54 -7.69 -23.85
C TRP A 104 -17.12 -9.11 -23.62
N LEU A 105 -16.93 -10.04 -24.57
CA LEU A 105 -17.33 -11.45 -24.43
C LEU A 105 -16.33 -12.28 -23.67
N ASN A 106 -15.05 -11.92 -23.72
CA ASN A 106 -13.97 -12.61 -23.02
C ASN A 106 -13.48 -11.73 -21.89
N ILE A 107 -14.03 -11.94 -20.70
CA ILE A 107 -13.61 -11.25 -19.49
C ILE A 107 -12.23 -11.78 -19.09
N TYR A 108 -11.18 -11.22 -19.67
CA TYR A 108 -9.79 -11.60 -19.52
C TYR A 108 -9.46 -12.17 -18.12
N ASN A 109 -9.42 -13.49 -17.99
CA ASN A 109 -9.20 -14.25 -16.75
C ASN A 109 -10.05 -13.80 -15.54
N GLY A 110 -11.24 -13.23 -15.74
CA GLY A 110 -12.06 -12.68 -14.66
C GLY A 110 -11.58 -11.34 -14.10
N GLU A 111 -10.56 -10.72 -14.69
CA GLU A 111 -9.98 -9.47 -14.21
C GLU A 111 -10.68 -8.22 -14.76
N CYS A 112 -11.57 -8.35 -15.76
CA CYS A 112 -12.24 -7.24 -16.39
C CYS A 112 -13.73 -7.15 -16.02
N ILE A 113 -14.21 -5.91 -15.89
CA ILE A 113 -15.61 -5.57 -15.60
C ILE A 113 -16.25 -4.98 -16.86
N GLY A 114 -17.26 -5.65 -17.39
CA GLY A 114 -18.01 -5.21 -18.58
C GLY A 114 -19.33 -4.56 -18.25
N GLY A 115 -19.92 -3.87 -19.26
CA GLY A 115 -21.26 -3.30 -19.18
C GLY A 115 -21.41 -2.08 -18.27
N TYR A 116 -20.32 -1.46 -17.85
CA TYR A 116 -20.31 -0.33 -16.92
C TYR A 116 -20.36 1.04 -17.61
N ALA A 117 -19.80 1.16 -18.79
CA ALA A 117 -19.54 2.44 -19.45
C ALA A 117 -20.36 2.64 -20.73
N GLN A 118 -20.36 3.88 -21.25
CA GLN A 118 -20.96 4.18 -22.55
C GLN A 118 -20.17 3.57 -23.71
N ARG A 119 -18.82 3.49 -23.58
CA ARG A 119 -18.00 2.79 -24.57
C ARG A 119 -18.22 1.28 -24.47
N ASN A 120 -18.27 0.60 -25.61
CA ASN A 120 -18.26 -0.86 -25.65
C ASN A 120 -16.89 -1.38 -25.24
N GLY A 121 -16.82 -2.09 -24.14
CA GLY A 121 -15.59 -2.64 -23.59
C GLY A 121 -15.73 -3.05 -22.14
N ALA A 122 -14.65 -3.60 -21.61
CA ALA A 122 -14.52 -3.92 -20.20
C ALA A 122 -13.23 -3.30 -19.65
N TYR A 123 -13.29 -2.69 -18.48
CA TYR A 123 -12.09 -2.19 -17.81
C TYR A 123 -11.48 -3.26 -16.90
N MET A 124 -10.19 -3.28 -16.79
CA MET A 124 -9.49 -4.15 -15.85
C MET A 124 -9.57 -3.54 -14.44
N LYS A 125 -9.96 -4.37 -13.44
CA LYS A 125 -9.83 -4.00 -12.03
C LYS A 125 -8.39 -4.18 -11.56
N ASN A 126 -7.95 -3.38 -10.59
CA ASN A 126 -6.65 -3.59 -9.94
C ASN A 126 -6.81 -4.45 -8.66
N PHE A 127 -7.78 -4.12 -7.83
CA PHE A 127 -8.10 -4.86 -6.61
C PHE A 127 -9.62 -5.12 -6.53
N PHE A 128 -10.42 -4.18 -6.01
CA PHE A 128 -11.89 -4.31 -6.05
C PHE A 128 -12.48 -3.91 -7.40
N TYR A 129 -13.72 -4.34 -7.65
CA TYR A 129 -14.47 -3.96 -8.87
C TYR A 129 -14.58 -2.45 -9.08
N CYS A 130 -14.57 -1.67 -7.98
CA CYS A 130 -14.67 -0.21 -8.01
C CYS A 130 -13.32 0.51 -8.18
N GLN A 131 -12.25 -0.23 -8.44
CA GLN A 131 -10.88 0.28 -8.56
C GLN A 131 -10.31 -0.04 -9.96
N PRO A 132 -10.68 0.72 -10.99
CA PRO A 132 -10.17 0.51 -12.35
C PRO A 132 -8.66 0.75 -12.40
N ALA A 133 -7.95 -0.19 -13.02
CA ALA A 133 -6.50 -0.18 -13.13
C ALA A 133 -6.01 0.94 -14.02
N LEU A 134 -5.12 1.78 -13.50
CA LEU A 134 -4.31 2.70 -14.29
C LEU A 134 -3.39 1.91 -15.23
N ASN A 135 -3.20 2.42 -16.42
CA ASN A 135 -2.51 1.69 -17.46
C ASN A 135 -1.05 2.14 -17.61
N TYR A 136 -0.15 1.37 -17.05
CA TYR A 136 1.31 1.54 -17.22
C TYR A 136 1.89 0.60 -18.29
N GLY A 137 1.06 -0.21 -18.93
CA GLY A 137 1.41 -1.11 -20.03
C GLY A 137 1.52 -2.57 -19.61
N PHE A 138 1.83 -3.38 -20.62
CA PHE A 138 2.02 -4.82 -20.52
C PHE A 138 3.46 -5.17 -20.89
N ALA A 139 4.15 -5.93 -20.04
CA ALA A 139 5.50 -6.39 -20.32
C ALA A 139 5.51 -7.43 -21.45
N ASN A 140 4.55 -8.35 -21.41
CA ASN A 140 4.30 -9.33 -22.48
C ASN A 140 2.94 -9.04 -23.12
N ILE A 141 2.92 -8.94 -24.45
CA ILE A 141 1.73 -8.62 -25.23
C ILE A 141 1.14 -9.92 -25.78
N ASP A 142 0.04 -10.36 -25.18
CA ASP A 142 -0.70 -11.54 -25.63
C ASP A 142 -1.84 -11.15 -26.59
N GLU A 143 -2.41 -9.96 -26.41
CA GLU A 143 -3.55 -9.43 -27.17
C GLU A 143 -3.22 -8.03 -27.75
N PRO A 144 -2.54 -7.96 -28.91
CA PRO A 144 -2.05 -6.69 -29.47
C PRO A 144 -3.15 -5.68 -29.81
N SER A 145 -4.41 -6.11 -29.88
CA SER A 145 -5.53 -5.24 -30.22
C SER A 145 -5.84 -4.19 -29.14
N TRP A 146 -5.48 -4.45 -27.86
CA TRP A 146 -5.76 -3.56 -26.73
C TRP A 146 -4.62 -3.46 -25.71
N GLN A 147 -3.71 -4.42 -25.67
CA GLN A 147 -2.54 -4.38 -24.80
C GLN A 147 -1.45 -3.50 -25.44
N LEU A 148 -0.93 -2.57 -24.69
CA LEU A 148 0.11 -1.63 -25.16
C LEU A 148 1.38 -1.83 -24.31
N PRO A 149 2.58 -1.75 -24.92
CA PRO A 149 3.83 -1.86 -24.18
C PRO A 149 4.05 -0.65 -23.25
N PRO A 150 4.90 -0.76 -22.22
CA PRO A 150 5.19 0.34 -21.30
C PRO A 150 5.75 1.61 -21.97
N GLU A 151 6.44 1.45 -23.11
CA GLU A 151 7.04 2.54 -23.88
C GLU A 151 6.03 3.32 -24.74
N HIS A 152 4.78 2.87 -24.86
CA HIS A 152 3.76 3.58 -25.63
C HIS A 152 3.53 5.00 -25.06
N PRO A 153 3.35 6.04 -25.90
CA PRO A 153 3.18 7.42 -25.44
C PRO A 153 2.13 7.59 -24.34
N ASP A 154 0.96 6.98 -24.47
CA ASP A 154 -0.11 7.11 -23.50
C ASP A 154 0.27 6.53 -22.10
N ARG A 155 1.20 5.54 -22.07
CA ARG A 155 1.72 4.96 -20.82
C ARG A 155 2.70 5.91 -20.15
N ARG A 156 3.50 6.61 -20.93
CA ARG A 156 4.41 7.65 -20.44
C ARG A 156 3.65 8.80 -19.78
N GLU A 157 2.47 9.16 -20.31
CA GLU A 157 1.59 10.17 -19.71
C GLU A 157 1.07 9.71 -18.34
N THR A 158 0.65 8.43 -18.22
CA THR A 158 0.21 7.88 -16.93
C THR A 158 1.35 7.89 -15.90
N LYS A 159 2.56 7.51 -16.31
CA LYS A 159 3.75 7.58 -15.46
C LYS A 159 4.12 9.01 -15.06
N ARG A 160 4.04 9.96 -16.00
CA ARG A 160 4.30 11.37 -15.73
C ARG A 160 3.33 11.91 -14.69
N GLU A 161 2.05 11.55 -14.80
CA GLU A 161 1.05 11.97 -13.83
C GLU A 161 1.31 11.40 -12.44
N LEU A 162 1.77 10.16 -12.32
CA LEU A 162 2.21 9.59 -11.05
C LEU A 162 3.34 10.42 -10.43
N ILE A 163 4.34 10.81 -11.23
CA ILE A 163 5.45 11.67 -10.78
C ILE A 163 4.92 13.04 -10.34
N ASN A 164 3.99 13.65 -11.10
CA ASN A 164 3.39 14.94 -10.75
C ASN A 164 2.67 14.88 -9.38
N ILE A 165 1.93 13.80 -9.11
CA ILE A 165 1.28 13.57 -7.82
C ILE A 165 2.33 13.54 -6.70
N MET A 166 3.40 12.78 -6.88
CA MET A 166 4.47 12.68 -5.89
C MET A 166 5.13 14.06 -5.66
N GLU A 167 5.51 14.76 -6.72
CA GLU A 167 6.10 16.10 -6.64
C GLU A 167 5.17 17.09 -5.93
N TYR A 168 3.88 17.03 -6.21
CA TYR A 168 2.90 17.89 -5.55
C TYR A 168 2.91 17.73 -4.03
N TRP A 169 2.85 16.50 -3.52
CA TRP A 169 2.84 16.25 -2.08
C TRP A 169 4.17 16.58 -1.39
N ILE A 170 5.29 16.41 -2.09
CA ILE A 170 6.60 16.89 -1.60
C ILE A 170 6.58 18.42 -1.44
N THR A 171 6.00 19.17 -2.37
CA THR A 171 5.90 20.64 -2.24
C THR A 171 5.04 21.08 -1.04
N LEU A 172 4.15 20.22 -0.56
CA LEU A 172 3.36 20.45 0.64
C LEU A 172 4.05 19.97 1.93
N GLY A 173 5.19 19.25 1.81
CA GLY A 173 6.02 18.84 2.94
C GLY A 173 6.09 17.34 3.19
N ALA A 174 5.64 16.48 2.28
CA ALA A 174 5.87 15.05 2.40
C ALA A 174 7.38 14.71 2.28
N ASP A 175 7.86 13.80 3.12
CA ASP A 175 9.25 13.33 3.14
C ASP A 175 9.42 11.99 2.40
N GLY A 176 8.33 11.33 2.01
CA GLY A 176 8.39 10.06 1.32
C GLY A 176 7.03 9.47 1.02
N PHE A 177 7.06 8.30 0.37
CA PHE A 177 5.85 7.60 -0.05
C PHE A 177 5.91 6.11 0.32
N ARG A 178 4.81 5.61 0.86
CA ARG A 178 4.51 4.18 0.85
C ARG A 178 3.68 3.90 -0.38
N VAL A 179 4.16 3.03 -1.25
CA VAL A 179 3.51 2.74 -2.53
C VAL A 179 2.65 1.48 -2.40
N ASP A 180 1.35 1.70 -2.56
CA ASP A 180 0.34 0.65 -2.57
C ASP A 180 0.51 -0.29 -3.76
N LEU A 181 0.48 -1.62 -3.51
CA LEU A 181 0.59 -2.66 -4.53
C LEU A 181 1.70 -2.39 -5.57
N ALA A 182 2.88 -1.97 -5.12
CA ALA A 182 3.96 -1.45 -5.96
C ALA A 182 4.40 -2.40 -7.09
N ALA A 183 4.26 -3.71 -6.90
CA ALA A 183 4.60 -4.73 -7.88
C ALA A 183 3.59 -4.86 -9.04
N SER A 184 2.37 -4.33 -8.91
CA SER A 184 1.22 -4.68 -9.76
C SER A 184 1.01 -3.77 -10.98
N LEU A 185 1.79 -2.68 -11.12
CA LEU A 185 1.50 -1.61 -12.07
C LEU A 185 1.63 -2.04 -13.52
N ILE A 186 2.69 -2.78 -13.86
CA ILE A 186 2.90 -3.30 -15.21
C ILE A 186 2.30 -4.71 -15.28
N LYS A 187 1.44 -4.92 -16.27
CA LYS A 187 0.71 -6.17 -16.42
C LYS A 187 1.51 -7.20 -17.21
N ASN A 188 1.24 -8.49 -17.00
CA ASN A 188 1.94 -9.62 -17.64
C ASN A 188 3.47 -9.57 -17.47
N ASP A 189 3.96 -9.03 -16.37
CA ASP A 189 5.39 -8.98 -16.06
C ASP A 189 5.80 -10.21 -15.23
N TYR A 190 5.89 -11.35 -15.89
CA TYR A 190 6.09 -12.65 -15.23
C TYR A 190 7.43 -12.80 -14.54
N ASP A 191 8.45 -12.05 -14.94
CA ASP A 191 9.79 -12.08 -14.36
C ASP A 191 10.14 -10.83 -13.51
N GLY A 192 9.20 -9.89 -13.38
CA GLY A 192 9.36 -8.67 -12.60
C GLY A 192 10.33 -7.64 -13.15
N ARG A 193 10.87 -7.85 -14.37
CA ARG A 193 11.91 -6.96 -14.93
C ARG A 193 11.37 -5.60 -15.35
N ALA A 194 10.18 -5.58 -15.90
CA ALA A 194 9.59 -4.34 -16.40
C ALA A 194 9.18 -3.42 -15.24
N ILE A 195 8.61 -3.96 -14.17
CA ILE A 195 8.25 -3.17 -12.99
C ILE A 195 9.50 -2.69 -12.23
N ILE A 196 10.56 -3.51 -12.15
CA ILE A 196 11.84 -3.09 -11.57
C ILE A 196 12.43 -1.92 -12.38
N LYS A 197 12.43 -2.00 -13.71
CA LYS A 197 12.89 -0.91 -14.58
C LYS A 197 12.05 0.35 -14.38
N PHE A 198 10.73 0.21 -14.32
CA PHE A 198 9.79 1.31 -14.12
C PHE A 198 10.09 2.13 -12.87
N TRP A 199 10.26 1.44 -11.72
CA TRP A 199 10.55 2.12 -10.46
C TRP A 199 11.97 2.68 -10.39
N ARG A 200 12.96 2.02 -10.99
CA ARG A 200 14.32 2.56 -11.11
C ARG A 200 14.36 3.89 -11.85
N GLU A 201 13.57 4.04 -12.91
CA GLU A 201 13.49 5.29 -13.65
C GLU A 201 12.87 6.41 -12.78
N ILE A 202 11.84 6.10 -12.01
CA ILE A 202 11.27 7.06 -11.05
C ILE A 202 12.30 7.38 -9.95
N ARG A 203 12.94 6.36 -9.39
CA ARG A 203 13.97 6.54 -8.36
C ARG A 203 15.10 7.47 -8.85
N THR A 204 15.59 7.29 -10.06
CA THR A 204 16.64 8.15 -10.63
C THR A 204 16.20 9.63 -10.67
N ILE A 205 14.96 9.91 -11.08
CA ILE A 205 14.41 11.27 -11.09
C ILE A 205 14.37 11.85 -9.67
N PHE A 206 13.98 11.03 -8.71
CA PHE A 206 13.84 11.48 -7.31
C PHE A 206 15.19 11.66 -6.62
N ASP A 207 16.18 10.81 -6.90
CA ASP A 207 17.54 10.98 -6.39
C ASP A 207 18.19 12.29 -6.86
N GLU A 208 17.88 12.71 -8.08
CA GLU A 208 18.38 13.97 -8.62
C GLU A 208 17.67 15.20 -8.06
N LYS A 209 16.33 15.14 -7.90
CA LYS A 209 15.53 16.31 -7.52
C LYS A 209 15.20 16.37 -6.02
N TYR A 210 15.02 15.22 -5.38
CA TYR A 210 14.51 15.07 -4.01
C TYR A 210 15.28 13.97 -3.27
N PRO A 211 16.61 14.10 -3.09
CA PRO A 211 17.47 13.04 -2.56
C PRO A 211 17.10 12.56 -1.15
N GLU A 212 16.37 13.38 -0.38
CA GLU A 212 15.86 13.01 0.95
C GLU A 212 14.52 12.26 0.92
N CYS A 213 13.90 12.08 -0.26
CA CYS A 213 12.62 11.42 -0.38
C CYS A 213 12.76 9.90 -0.22
N VAL A 214 12.01 9.33 0.72
CA VAL A 214 12.03 7.89 0.99
C VAL A 214 10.92 7.19 0.21
N LEU A 215 11.25 6.08 -0.45
CA LEU A 215 10.29 5.20 -1.11
C LEU A 215 10.19 3.89 -0.32
N ILE A 216 8.97 3.54 0.07
CA ILE A 216 8.62 2.35 0.83
C ILE A 216 7.65 1.54 -0.03
N SER A 217 7.91 0.27 -0.26
CA SER A 217 7.03 -0.56 -1.10
C SER A 217 6.09 -1.44 -0.27
N GLU A 218 4.90 -1.64 -0.79
CA GLU A 218 4.10 -2.81 -0.48
C GLU A 218 4.33 -3.84 -1.58
N TRP A 219 5.33 -4.70 -1.39
CA TRP A 219 5.72 -5.70 -2.39
C TRP A 219 5.89 -7.09 -1.79
N SER A 220 6.43 -7.17 -0.56
CA SER A 220 6.76 -8.40 0.17
C SER A 220 7.75 -9.33 -0.54
N HIS A 221 8.60 -8.75 -1.37
CA HIS A 221 9.78 -9.38 -1.95
C HIS A 221 10.95 -8.39 -1.88
N PRO A 222 11.58 -8.24 -0.70
CA PRO A 222 12.58 -7.19 -0.44
C PRO A 222 13.69 -7.14 -1.47
N SER A 223 14.21 -8.28 -1.92
CA SER A 223 15.26 -8.33 -2.94
C SER A 223 14.84 -7.71 -4.28
N GLN A 224 13.60 -7.89 -4.69
CA GLN A 224 13.06 -7.27 -5.91
C GLN A 224 12.76 -5.79 -5.70
N ALA A 225 12.11 -5.44 -4.59
CA ALA A 225 11.74 -4.08 -4.26
C ALA A 225 12.96 -3.17 -4.13
N ILE A 226 13.99 -3.61 -3.39
CA ILE A 226 15.26 -2.88 -3.25
C ILE A 226 16.00 -2.81 -4.59
N ALA A 227 15.96 -3.88 -5.40
CA ALA A 227 16.48 -3.84 -6.76
C ALA A 227 15.72 -2.87 -7.67
N ALA A 228 14.44 -2.61 -7.41
CA ALA A 228 13.63 -1.63 -8.10
C ALA A 228 13.91 -0.17 -7.65
N GLY A 229 14.68 0.04 -6.58
CA GLY A 229 15.04 1.36 -6.08
C GLY A 229 14.28 1.81 -4.84
N PHE A 230 13.46 0.95 -4.23
CA PHE A 230 12.86 1.24 -2.93
C PHE A 230 13.92 1.21 -1.82
N HIS A 231 13.71 1.99 -0.78
CA HIS A 231 14.58 2.03 0.38
C HIS A 231 14.18 0.98 1.42
N ILE A 232 12.88 0.70 1.50
CA ILE A 232 12.28 -0.20 2.49
C ILE A 232 11.20 -1.04 1.79
N ASP A 233 11.12 -2.32 2.15
CA ASP A 233 9.97 -3.17 1.79
C ASP A 233 9.37 -3.79 3.05
N PHE A 234 8.04 -3.94 3.04
CA PHE A 234 7.31 -4.60 4.12
C PHE A 234 7.23 -6.10 3.89
N LEU A 235 7.43 -6.87 4.95
CA LEU A 235 6.96 -8.24 5.01
C LEU A 235 5.50 -8.22 5.48
N ILE A 236 4.58 -8.65 4.62
CA ILE A 236 3.15 -8.70 4.92
C ILE A 236 2.57 -10.08 4.60
N HIS A 237 1.45 -10.40 5.25
CA HIS A 237 0.83 -11.72 5.26
C HIS A 237 0.44 -12.28 3.88
N ALA A 238 0.05 -11.41 2.94
CA ALA A 238 -0.53 -11.86 1.66
C ALA A 238 0.49 -12.52 0.72
N VAL A 239 1.76 -12.11 0.81
CA VAL A 239 2.82 -12.55 -0.12
C VAL A 239 3.98 -13.22 0.61
N PHE A 240 4.11 -13.00 1.92
CA PHE A 240 5.19 -13.58 2.73
C PHE A 240 4.62 -14.44 3.88
N PRO A 241 4.27 -15.72 3.60
CA PRO A 241 3.65 -16.61 4.60
C PRO A 241 4.47 -16.80 5.86
N ALA A 242 5.81 -16.72 5.77
CA ALA A 242 6.68 -16.80 6.93
C ALA A 242 6.44 -15.68 7.94
N TYR A 243 5.99 -14.49 7.52
CA TYR A 243 5.60 -13.41 8.44
C TYR A 243 4.39 -13.82 9.30
N THR A 244 3.39 -14.47 8.72
CA THR A 244 2.22 -14.93 9.48
C THR A 244 2.58 -16.01 10.49
N SER A 245 3.58 -16.85 10.20
CA SER A 245 4.06 -17.89 11.12
C SER A 245 4.64 -17.32 12.43
N LEU A 246 5.11 -16.06 12.43
CA LEU A 246 5.54 -15.38 13.65
C LEU A 246 4.36 -14.98 14.54
N PHE A 247 3.38 -14.30 13.95
CA PHE A 247 2.38 -13.54 14.70
C PHE A 247 0.96 -14.06 14.51
N ARG A 248 0.66 -14.64 13.35
CA ARG A 248 -0.73 -14.90 12.93
C ARG A 248 -0.80 -16.10 12.00
N ALA A 249 -0.41 -17.28 12.46
CA ALA A 249 -0.54 -18.49 11.65
C ALA A 249 -1.99 -18.77 11.27
N GLU A 250 -2.22 -19.15 10.01
CA GLU A 250 -3.57 -19.35 9.48
C GLU A 250 -4.34 -20.47 10.17
N ASP A 251 -5.58 -20.22 10.52
CA ASP A 251 -6.59 -21.23 10.73
C ASP A 251 -7.24 -21.55 9.37
N GLU A 252 -7.47 -22.82 9.07
CA GLU A 252 -8.12 -23.30 7.83
C GLU A 252 -9.55 -22.77 7.63
N ARG A 253 -10.09 -22.06 8.60
CA ARG A 253 -11.41 -21.44 8.57
C ARG A 253 -11.33 -20.00 8.07
N ASP A 254 -11.70 -19.81 6.90
CA ASP A 254 -11.67 -18.68 5.98
C ASP A 254 -12.35 -17.37 6.44
N VAL A 255 -12.45 -17.06 7.76
CA VAL A 255 -13.15 -15.85 8.21
C VAL A 255 -12.69 -15.40 9.60
N PRO A 256 -12.50 -14.12 9.71
CA PRO A 256 -11.55 -13.23 9.09
C PRO A 256 -10.15 -13.72 9.44
N ARG A 257 -9.15 -13.42 8.65
CA ARG A 257 -7.74 -13.84 8.79
C ARG A 257 -7.15 -13.51 10.18
N ILE A 258 -7.75 -14.10 11.19
CA ILE A 258 -7.36 -14.06 12.59
C ILE A 258 -6.82 -15.45 12.91
N PHE A 259 -5.57 -15.50 13.23
CA PHE A 259 -4.76 -16.67 13.27
C PHE A 259 -4.55 -17.10 14.71
N PHE A 260 -5.09 -18.26 15.07
CA PHE A 260 -4.96 -18.80 16.40
C PHE A 260 -4.04 -20.02 16.44
N GLY A 261 -3.18 -20.08 17.43
CA GLY A 261 -2.61 -21.32 17.92
C GLY A 261 -1.36 -21.83 17.22
N ASN A 262 -1.00 -21.34 16.05
CA ASN A 262 0.18 -21.83 15.30
C ASN A 262 1.27 -20.77 15.06
N SER A 263 1.12 -19.57 15.57
CA SER A 263 2.18 -18.56 15.50
C SER A 263 3.26 -18.81 16.54
N PHE A 264 4.49 -18.45 16.20
CA PHE A 264 5.65 -18.66 17.07
C PHE A 264 5.50 -17.98 18.44
N PHE A 265 4.94 -16.75 18.46
CA PHE A 265 4.72 -15.98 19.69
C PHE A 265 3.38 -16.27 20.39
N ASP A 266 2.71 -17.36 20.06
CA ASP A 266 1.53 -17.80 20.80
C ASP A 266 1.92 -18.94 21.75
N THR A 267 1.88 -18.69 23.05
CA THR A 267 2.26 -19.69 24.09
C THR A 267 1.37 -20.92 24.11
N ARG A 268 0.19 -20.87 23.49
CA ARG A 268 -0.74 -21.99 23.33
C ARG A 268 -0.45 -22.81 22.07
N GLY A 269 0.43 -22.33 21.21
CA GLY A 269 0.67 -22.87 19.89
C GLY A 269 1.94 -23.70 19.78
N ASN A 270 2.16 -24.21 18.57
CA ASN A 270 3.34 -24.99 18.19
C ASN A 270 4.08 -24.32 17.01
N GLY A 271 4.10 -22.99 17.00
CA GLY A 271 4.76 -22.23 15.96
C GLY A 271 6.27 -22.48 15.90
N ASN A 272 6.83 -22.42 14.70
CA ASN A 272 8.25 -22.64 14.46
C ASN A 272 8.90 -21.37 13.87
N ILE A 273 9.89 -20.84 14.57
CA ILE A 273 10.66 -19.65 14.11
C ILE A 273 11.48 -19.96 12.84
N GLU A 274 11.87 -21.20 12.59
CA GLU A 274 12.67 -21.56 11.42
C GLU A 274 11.97 -21.24 10.11
N THR A 275 10.65 -21.36 10.06
CA THR A 275 9.85 -21.00 8.88
C THR A 275 10.07 -19.53 8.50
N PHE A 276 10.07 -18.65 9.49
CA PHE A 276 10.34 -17.22 9.25
C PHE A 276 11.82 -16.97 8.94
N LEU A 277 12.73 -17.54 9.75
CA LEU A 277 14.16 -17.24 9.64
C LEU A 277 14.74 -17.67 8.29
N ASN A 278 14.32 -18.80 7.75
CA ASN A 278 14.83 -19.29 6.47
C ASN A 278 14.53 -18.28 5.35
N ASP A 279 13.31 -17.79 5.27
CA ASP A 279 12.90 -16.84 4.24
C ASP A 279 13.47 -15.44 4.51
N TYR A 280 13.43 -14.98 5.77
CA TYR A 280 13.92 -13.66 6.16
C TYR A 280 15.44 -13.53 5.94
N LEU A 281 16.24 -14.52 6.35
CA LEU A 281 17.70 -14.46 6.23
C LEU A 281 18.13 -14.46 4.76
N ASP A 282 17.48 -15.22 3.90
CA ASP A 282 17.75 -15.20 2.46
C ASP A 282 17.50 -13.80 1.85
N GLU A 283 16.39 -13.18 2.17
CA GLU A 283 16.08 -11.82 1.72
C GLU A 283 17.00 -10.78 2.36
N TYR A 284 17.34 -10.93 3.65
CA TYR A 284 18.23 -10.03 4.36
C TYR A 284 19.65 -10.04 3.74
N GLU A 285 20.22 -11.20 3.47
CA GLU A 285 21.54 -11.31 2.83
C GLU A 285 21.58 -10.65 1.45
N LYS A 286 20.48 -10.67 0.70
CA LYS A 286 20.37 -10.02 -0.61
C LYS A 286 20.23 -8.50 -0.52
N THR A 287 19.77 -7.95 0.60
CA THR A 287 19.34 -6.55 0.69
C THR A 287 20.11 -5.69 1.69
N LYS A 288 20.75 -6.27 2.69
CA LYS A 288 21.38 -5.59 3.86
C LYS A 288 22.27 -4.39 3.55
N ASP A 289 22.94 -4.41 2.40
CA ASP A 289 23.87 -3.34 1.99
C ASP A 289 23.23 -2.25 1.11
N ARG A 290 21.92 -2.39 0.78
CA ARG A 290 21.25 -1.53 -0.21
C ARG A 290 19.92 -0.95 0.23
N GLY A 291 19.29 -1.54 1.23
CA GLY A 291 17.99 -1.13 1.72
C GLY A 291 17.59 -1.88 2.98
N PHE A 292 16.35 -1.69 3.41
CA PHE A 292 15.87 -2.23 4.68
C PHE A 292 14.63 -3.09 4.50
N ILE A 293 14.53 -4.13 5.32
CA ILE A 293 13.32 -4.91 5.49
C ILE A 293 12.56 -4.37 6.69
N SER A 294 11.24 -4.24 6.58
CA SER A 294 10.38 -3.94 7.72
C SER A 294 9.57 -5.16 8.13
N ILE A 295 9.59 -5.44 9.44
CA ILE A 295 8.71 -6.41 10.10
C ILE A 295 7.71 -5.58 10.92
N PRO A 296 6.51 -5.24 10.36
CA PRO A 296 5.56 -4.39 11.07
C PRO A 296 4.80 -5.17 12.16
N THR A 297 4.32 -4.47 13.18
CA THR A 297 3.40 -5.09 14.16
C THR A 297 2.10 -5.51 13.51
N GLY A 298 1.66 -4.77 12.51
CA GLY A 298 0.45 -4.98 11.73
C GLY A 298 0.19 -3.83 10.79
N ASN A 299 -0.99 -3.82 10.20
CA ASN A 299 -1.48 -2.74 9.36
C ASN A 299 -3.02 -2.70 9.38
N HIS A 300 -3.59 -1.84 8.55
CA HIS A 300 -5.04 -1.66 8.42
C HIS A 300 -5.78 -2.86 7.77
N ASP A 301 -5.07 -3.86 7.29
CA ASP A 301 -5.62 -5.07 6.63
C ASP A 301 -5.56 -6.32 7.51
N LEU A 302 -4.87 -6.24 8.64
CA LEU A 302 -4.69 -7.33 9.59
C LEU A 302 -5.47 -7.12 10.87
N ALA A 303 -5.81 -8.20 11.55
CA ALA A 303 -6.20 -8.11 12.95
C ALA A 303 -5.03 -7.52 13.76
N ARG A 304 -5.35 -6.78 14.84
CA ARG A 304 -4.33 -6.20 15.72
C ARG A 304 -3.47 -7.29 16.36
N ILE A 305 -2.21 -6.98 16.57
CA ILE A 305 -1.26 -7.93 17.14
C ILE A 305 -1.61 -8.36 18.56
N SER A 306 -2.35 -7.55 19.29
CA SER A 306 -2.87 -7.83 20.64
C SER A 306 -3.97 -8.91 20.67
N TYR A 307 -4.66 -9.14 19.55
CA TYR A 307 -5.83 -10.00 19.52
C TYR A 307 -5.50 -11.42 19.98
N GLY A 308 -6.17 -11.83 21.08
CA GLY A 308 -6.00 -13.14 21.68
C GLY A 308 -4.66 -13.38 22.38
N ARG A 309 -3.88 -12.35 22.67
CA ARG A 309 -2.57 -12.42 23.33
C ARG A 309 -2.56 -11.81 24.73
N THR A 310 -1.63 -12.29 25.53
CA THR A 310 -1.31 -11.69 26.82
C THR A 310 -0.31 -10.54 26.67
N ASN A 311 -0.25 -9.66 27.67
CA ASN A 311 0.74 -8.57 27.68
C ASN A 311 2.19 -9.10 27.62
N THR A 312 2.49 -10.22 28.26
CA THR A 312 3.83 -10.83 28.23
C THR A 312 4.20 -11.28 26.81
N GLU A 313 3.26 -11.85 26.05
CA GLU A 313 3.50 -12.21 24.66
C GLU A 313 3.75 -10.96 23.80
N LEU A 314 3.01 -9.87 24.03
CA LEU A 314 3.22 -8.61 23.35
C LEU A 314 4.60 -8.00 23.65
N GLU A 315 5.02 -8.00 24.92
CA GLU A 315 6.36 -7.52 25.31
C GLU A 315 7.48 -8.26 24.55
N VAL A 316 7.36 -9.58 24.43
CA VAL A 316 8.34 -10.40 23.70
C VAL A 316 8.29 -10.09 22.18
N ILE A 317 7.10 -9.93 21.61
CA ILE A 317 6.94 -9.55 20.20
C ILE A 317 7.57 -8.18 19.92
N PHE A 318 7.30 -7.18 20.75
CA PHE A 318 7.89 -5.86 20.59
C PHE A 318 9.42 -5.90 20.76
N ALA A 319 9.94 -6.64 21.74
CA ALA A 319 11.37 -6.84 21.90
C ALA A 319 12.00 -7.46 20.63
N PHE A 320 11.36 -8.47 20.05
CA PHE A 320 11.79 -9.08 18.80
C PHE A 320 11.80 -8.08 17.63
N ILE A 321 10.67 -7.40 17.36
CA ILE A 321 10.56 -6.45 16.23
C ILE A 321 11.59 -5.31 16.37
N MET A 322 11.77 -4.78 17.57
CA MET A 322 12.70 -3.65 17.83
C MET A 322 14.18 -4.03 17.79
N THR A 323 14.50 -5.32 17.85
CA THR A 323 15.89 -5.81 17.83
C THR A 323 16.30 -6.51 16.54
N MET A 324 15.32 -6.84 15.67
CA MET A 324 15.61 -7.38 14.34
C MET A 324 16.26 -6.33 13.44
N PRO A 325 17.21 -6.73 12.57
CA PRO A 325 17.78 -5.81 11.59
C PRO A 325 16.69 -5.27 10.66
N GLY A 326 16.59 -3.96 10.53
CA GLY A 326 15.59 -3.32 9.67
C GLY A 326 14.99 -2.06 10.28
N ILE A 327 13.86 -1.63 9.74
CA ILE A 327 13.12 -0.48 10.24
C ILE A 327 11.78 -0.97 10.78
N PRO A 328 11.54 -0.89 12.10
CA PRO A 328 10.27 -1.29 12.69
C PRO A 328 9.17 -0.30 12.33
N PHE A 329 8.00 -0.83 11.98
CA PHE A 329 6.76 -0.07 11.83
C PHE A 329 5.75 -0.56 12.87
N VAL A 330 5.19 0.38 13.61
CA VAL A 330 4.16 0.11 14.63
C VAL A 330 2.84 0.67 14.12
N TYR A 331 1.85 -0.20 14.01
CA TYR A 331 0.50 0.23 13.66
C TYR A 331 -0.12 0.96 14.85
N TYR A 332 -0.76 2.11 14.59
CA TYR A 332 -1.28 2.97 15.67
C TYR A 332 -2.16 2.20 16.65
N GLY A 333 -1.94 2.44 17.92
CA GLY A 333 -2.65 1.77 19.02
C GLY A 333 -2.03 0.43 19.43
N ASP A 334 -1.20 -0.21 18.61
CA ASP A 334 -0.51 -1.44 19.00
C ASP A 334 0.48 -1.17 20.15
N GLU A 335 1.06 0.05 20.21
CA GLU A 335 1.96 0.50 21.28
C GLU A 335 1.30 0.57 22.67
N ILE A 336 -0.02 0.61 22.71
CA ILE A 336 -0.80 0.56 23.96
C ILE A 336 -1.66 -0.70 24.08
N GLY A 337 -1.45 -1.69 23.20
CA GLY A 337 -2.18 -2.95 23.20
C GLY A 337 -3.67 -2.82 22.83
N MET A 338 -4.04 -1.86 21.94
CA MET A 338 -5.43 -1.76 21.46
C MET A 338 -5.93 -3.09 20.94
N GLU A 339 -7.15 -3.48 21.33
CA GLU A 339 -7.77 -4.73 20.92
C GLU A 339 -8.39 -4.63 19.51
N TYR A 340 -8.38 -5.76 18.80
CA TYR A 340 -9.20 -5.95 17.62
C TYR A 340 -10.65 -6.18 18.02
N ILE A 341 -11.60 -5.50 17.38
CA ILE A 341 -13.03 -5.68 17.63
C ILE A 341 -13.62 -6.58 16.52
N PRO A 342 -13.93 -7.85 16.83
CA PRO A 342 -14.52 -8.76 15.84
C PRO A 342 -15.94 -8.31 15.45
N ASP A 343 -16.41 -8.83 14.32
CA ASP A 343 -17.79 -8.70 13.83
C ASP A 343 -18.30 -7.27 13.62
N MET A 344 -17.39 -6.29 13.49
CA MET A 344 -17.78 -4.93 13.12
C MET A 344 -18.31 -4.89 11.67
N PRO A 345 -19.40 -4.14 11.41
CA PRO A 345 -19.92 -3.98 10.05
C PRO A 345 -18.86 -3.45 9.08
N SER A 346 -18.70 -4.11 7.94
CA SER A 346 -17.80 -3.69 6.87
C SER A 346 -18.58 -3.32 5.61
N LYS A 347 -18.15 -2.25 4.93
CA LYS A 347 -18.65 -1.89 3.59
C LYS A 347 -17.93 -2.65 2.48
N GLU A 348 -16.86 -3.37 2.83
CA GLU A 348 -15.95 -4.04 1.90
C GLU A 348 -16.37 -5.48 1.58
N GLY A 349 -17.64 -5.83 1.82
CA GLY A 349 -18.15 -7.19 1.59
C GLY A 349 -17.56 -8.21 2.58
N GLY A 350 -16.93 -9.28 2.09
CA GLY A 350 -16.40 -10.35 2.91
C GLY A 350 -15.13 -10.02 3.72
N PHE A 351 -14.59 -8.81 3.60
CA PHE A 351 -13.39 -8.41 4.36
C PHE A 351 -13.79 -7.84 5.72
N THR A 352 -13.16 -8.34 6.78
CA THR A 352 -13.47 -7.98 8.18
C THR A 352 -12.38 -7.10 8.80
N ARG A 353 -11.83 -6.17 8.02
CA ARG A 353 -10.73 -5.28 8.42
C ARG A 353 -11.16 -4.15 9.38
N THR A 354 -12.46 -3.88 9.48
CA THR A 354 -13.01 -2.74 10.25
C THR A 354 -12.59 -2.80 11.73
N GLY A 355 -12.48 -3.98 12.32
CA GLY A 355 -12.13 -4.15 13.73
C GLY A 355 -10.72 -3.70 14.12
N SER A 356 -9.79 -3.59 13.15
CA SER A 356 -8.45 -3.03 13.36
C SER A 356 -8.37 -1.52 13.07
N ARG A 357 -9.42 -0.92 12.50
CA ARG A 357 -9.45 0.49 12.08
C ARG A 357 -10.23 1.40 13.03
N THR A 358 -10.44 0.95 14.26
CA THR A 358 -11.14 1.74 15.29
C THR A 358 -10.33 2.96 15.71
N PRO A 359 -11.00 4.07 16.09
CA PRO A 359 -10.30 5.24 16.63
C PRO A 359 -9.48 4.88 17.88
N MET A 360 -8.29 5.45 17.99
CA MET A 360 -7.49 5.40 19.21
C MET A 360 -8.15 6.30 20.26
N GLN A 361 -8.45 5.76 21.44
CA GLN A 361 -9.08 6.46 22.56
C GLN A 361 -8.18 6.45 23.79
#